data_29d369c096f4ace5fbe7540b9606f043
#
_entry.id   29d369c096f4ace5fbe7540b9606f043
#
_cell.length_a   1.000
_cell.length_b   1.000
_cell.length_c   1.000
_cell.angle_alpha   90.00
_cell.angle_beta   90.00
_cell.angle_gamma   90.00
#
_symmetry.space_group_name_H-M   'P 1'
#
loop_
_entity.id
_entity.type
_entity.pdbx_description
1 polymer ?
#
loop_
_entity_poly.entity_id
_entity_poly.type
_entity_poly.pdbx_seq_one_letter_code
_entity_poly.pdbx_strand_id
1 'polypeptide(L)'
;VFMVNGEGGCNEKAMGMSGAAWSLLFYLCAILVWNVYRFKNKTWSVLLRVTGAIGLILLGVVYRGGDDGSQRLSPQWWGILGLIGWAYLFSCIIYQLVKGRLVLLLLAIVTCIAWYTISRSDAMKGIAIWQWMAERSGHAAHTSIVLCGIVLSLLFFDEGVIKKINLRFVYAGLFAV
;
A
#
# COMPACT_ATOMS: atom_id res chain seq x y z
N VAL A 1 2.42 7.18 -4.82
CA VAL A 1 2.76 6.09 -5.74
C VAL A 1 1.88 6.15 -6.97
N PHE A 2 0.55 6.11 -6.85
CA PHE A 2 -0.38 6.16 -7.97
C PHE A 2 -0.30 7.45 -8.79
N MET A 3 0.06 8.56 -8.16
CA MET A 3 0.09 9.89 -8.81
C MET A 3 1.38 10.14 -9.63
N VAL A 4 2.47 9.48 -9.29
CA VAL A 4 3.78 9.73 -9.94
C VAL A 4 4.06 8.74 -11.08
N ASN A 5 3.39 7.61 -11.09
CA ASN A 5 3.62 6.51 -12.03
C ASN A 5 2.56 6.47 -13.15
N GLY A 6 2.10 7.61 -13.62
CA GLY A 6 1.21 7.69 -14.77
C GLY A 6 1.96 7.31 -16.04
N GLU A 7 1.68 6.13 -16.58
CA GLU A 7 2.35 5.58 -17.78
C GLU A 7 2.12 6.42 -19.04
N GLY A 8 1.19 7.35 -19.03
CA GLY A 8 0.89 8.21 -20.17
C GLY A 8 1.53 9.59 -20.14
N GLY A 9 2.31 9.92 -19.11
CA GLY A 9 2.84 11.29 -18.95
C GLY A 9 1.74 12.33 -18.67
N CYS A 10 2.16 13.49 -18.19
CA CYS A 10 1.27 14.61 -17.96
C CYS A 10 1.02 15.38 -19.26
N ASN A 11 -0.22 15.67 -19.58
CA ASN A 11 -0.56 16.59 -20.65
C ASN A 11 -0.55 18.04 -20.11
N GLU A 12 0.55 18.74 -20.32
CA GLU A 12 0.77 20.09 -19.78
C GLU A 12 -0.26 21.11 -20.28
N LYS A 13 -0.69 20.96 -21.54
CA LYS A 13 -1.69 21.85 -22.15
C LYS A 13 -3.06 21.67 -21.50
N ALA A 14 -3.46 20.43 -21.24
CA ALA A 14 -4.74 20.11 -20.63
C ALA A 14 -4.78 20.44 -19.14
N MET A 15 -3.62 20.37 -18.45
CA MET A 15 -3.50 20.73 -17.03
C MET A 15 -3.33 22.24 -16.80
N GLY A 16 -2.89 22.99 -17.80
CA GLY A 16 -2.56 24.43 -17.67
C GLY A 16 -1.31 24.69 -16.82
N MET A 17 -0.49 23.66 -16.55
CA MET A 17 0.78 23.77 -15.81
C MET A 17 1.80 22.75 -16.32
N SER A 18 3.09 23.06 -16.15
CA SER A 18 4.16 22.12 -16.54
C SER A 18 4.17 20.88 -15.64
N GLY A 19 4.55 19.72 -16.20
CA GLY A 19 4.69 18.49 -15.44
C GLY A 19 5.69 18.59 -14.29
N ALA A 20 6.76 19.39 -14.48
CA ALA A 20 7.74 19.67 -13.43
C ALA A 20 7.10 20.46 -12.26
N ALA A 21 6.30 21.47 -12.52
CA ALA A 21 5.61 22.25 -11.49
C ALA A 21 4.60 21.37 -10.73
N TRP A 22 3.85 20.54 -11.45
CA TRP A 22 2.91 19.60 -10.84
C TRP A 22 3.63 18.62 -9.92
N SER A 23 4.74 18.03 -10.36
CA SER A 23 5.55 17.10 -9.56
C SER A 23 6.14 17.77 -8.31
N LEU A 24 6.66 18.99 -8.45
CA LEU A 24 7.20 19.74 -7.32
C LEU A 24 6.12 20.00 -6.26
N LEU A 25 4.95 20.48 -6.66
CA LEU A 25 3.81 20.71 -5.76
C LEU A 25 3.35 19.41 -5.10
N PHE A 26 3.34 18.30 -5.85
CA PHE A 26 3.01 16.98 -5.31
C PHE A 26 3.98 16.59 -4.18
N TYR A 27 5.30 16.71 -4.39
CA TYR A 27 6.28 16.38 -3.37
C TYR A 27 6.19 17.31 -2.15
N LEU A 28 5.97 18.60 -2.36
CA LEU A 28 5.77 19.55 -1.26
C LEU A 28 4.54 19.18 -0.42
N CYS A 29 3.40 18.90 -1.06
CA CYS A 29 2.20 18.46 -0.37
C CYS A 29 2.41 17.12 0.37
N ALA A 30 3.11 16.17 -0.26
CA ALA A 30 3.44 14.89 0.37
C ALA A 30 4.31 15.10 1.62
N ILE A 31 5.33 15.94 1.55
CA ILE A 31 6.17 16.31 2.70
C ILE A 31 5.32 16.91 3.82
N LEU A 32 4.41 17.83 3.50
CA LEU A 32 3.50 18.42 4.49
C LEU A 32 2.63 17.39 5.20
N VAL A 33 2.19 16.34 4.52
CA VAL A 33 1.36 15.29 5.12
C VAL A 33 2.19 14.35 6.02
N TRP A 34 3.34 13.87 5.50
CA TRP A 34 4.11 12.81 6.16
C TRP A 34 5.21 13.29 7.10
N ASN A 35 5.49 14.60 7.14
CA ASN A 35 6.54 15.13 8.00
C ASN A 35 6.21 14.97 9.51
N VAL A 36 7.23 14.77 10.31
CA VAL A 36 7.15 14.73 11.77
C VAL A 36 7.35 16.14 12.33
N TYR A 37 6.25 16.76 12.74
CA TYR A 37 6.26 18.11 13.30
C TYR A 37 6.49 18.05 14.81
N ARG A 38 7.47 18.82 15.30
CA ARG A 38 7.81 18.97 16.73
C ARG A 38 7.41 20.35 17.28
N PHE A 39 6.27 20.89 16.83
CA PHE A 39 5.78 22.16 17.33
C PHE A 39 5.13 22.00 18.71
N LYS A 40 5.33 23.00 19.60
CA LYS A 40 4.63 23.08 20.88
C LYS A 40 3.10 23.09 20.72
N ASN A 41 2.61 23.79 19.70
CA ASN A 41 1.19 23.88 19.39
C ASN A 41 0.83 22.80 18.34
N LYS A 42 0.02 21.82 18.74
CA LYS A 42 -0.47 20.74 17.87
C LYS A 42 -1.32 21.23 16.71
N THR A 43 -1.98 22.40 16.86
CA THR A 43 -2.84 22.99 15.81
C THR A 43 -2.07 23.24 14.53
N TRP A 44 -0.83 23.76 14.62
CA TRP A 44 0.01 23.98 13.45
C TRP A 44 0.37 22.68 12.72
N SER A 45 0.64 21.62 13.44
CA SER A 45 0.92 20.31 12.84
C SER A 45 -0.29 19.75 12.08
N VAL A 46 -1.48 19.93 12.64
CA VAL A 46 -2.74 19.51 11.99
C VAL A 46 -3.01 20.37 10.77
N LEU A 47 -2.89 21.69 10.89
CA LEU A 47 -3.12 22.62 9.78
C LEU A 47 -2.22 22.30 8.57
N LEU A 48 -0.93 22.11 8.80
CA LEU A 48 0.01 21.77 7.72
C LEU A 48 -0.32 20.44 7.04
N ARG A 49 -0.70 19.42 7.81
CA ARG A 49 -1.12 18.12 7.26
C ARG A 49 -2.40 18.23 6.45
N VAL A 50 -3.38 18.97 6.97
CA VAL A 50 -4.65 19.21 6.26
C VAL A 50 -4.42 19.99 4.97
N THR A 51 -3.61 21.03 5.00
CA THR A 51 -3.23 21.79 3.80
C THR A 51 -2.54 20.91 2.76
N GLY A 52 -1.59 20.06 3.19
CA GLY A 52 -0.94 19.10 2.31
C GLY A 52 -1.93 18.08 1.71
N ALA A 53 -2.85 17.57 2.52
CA ALA A 53 -3.86 16.61 2.07
C ALA A 53 -4.82 17.24 1.05
N ILE A 54 -5.31 18.44 1.31
CA ILE A 54 -6.14 19.21 0.36
C ILE A 54 -5.36 19.45 -0.93
N GLY A 55 -4.09 19.85 -0.84
CA GLY A 55 -3.24 20.06 -2.00
C GLY A 55 -3.09 18.79 -2.85
N LEU A 56 -2.88 17.63 -2.24
CA LEU A 56 -2.82 16.34 -2.95
C LEU A 56 -4.12 16.00 -3.67
N ILE A 57 -5.26 16.25 -3.02
CA ILE A 57 -6.59 16.04 -3.63
C ILE A 57 -6.76 16.95 -4.84
N LEU A 58 -6.45 18.24 -4.71
CA LEU A 58 -6.56 19.21 -5.80
C LEU A 58 -5.65 18.85 -6.98
N LEU A 59 -4.39 18.46 -6.71
CA LEU A 59 -3.47 18.01 -7.75
C LEU A 59 -3.96 16.74 -8.46
N GLY A 60 -4.64 15.85 -7.72
CA GLY A 60 -5.28 14.68 -8.31
C GLY A 60 -6.46 15.02 -9.22
N VAL A 61 -7.27 16.00 -8.86
CA VAL A 61 -8.41 16.47 -9.67
C VAL A 61 -7.94 17.21 -10.93
N VAL A 62 -6.89 18.01 -10.83
CA VAL A 62 -6.31 18.78 -11.94
C VAL A 62 -5.54 17.88 -12.91
N TYR A 63 -5.04 16.74 -12.45
CA TYR A 63 -4.25 15.83 -13.29
C TYR A 63 -4.98 15.46 -14.60
N ARG A 64 -4.26 15.61 -15.70
CA ARG A 64 -4.65 15.15 -17.03
C ARG A 64 -3.47 14.44 -17.66
N GLY A 65 -3.69 13.22 -18.15
CA GLY A 65 -2.69 12.41 -18.84
C GLY A 65 -3.16 12.00 -20.22
N GLY A 66 -2.26 11.35 -20.95
CA GLY A 66 -2.49 10.93 -22.34
C GLY A 66 -2.28 12.06 -23.36
N ASP A 67 -2.12 11.68 -24.62
CA ASP A 67 -1.83 12.61 -25.69
C ASP A 67 -2.97 13.63 -25.94
N ASP A 68 -4.20 13.19 -25.68
CA ASP A 68 -5.42 13.98 -25.83
C ASP A 68 -5.88 14.69 -24.53
N GLY A 69 -5.18 14.46 -23.40
CA GLY A 69 -5.53 15.02 -22.09
C GLY A 69 -6.82 14.45 -21.49
N SER A 70 -7.36 13.38 -22.04
CA SER A 70 -8.63 12.78 -21.56
C SER A 70 -8.43 11.90 -20.33
N GLN A 71 -7.23 11.38 -20.12
CA GLN A 71 -6.94 10.46 -19.04
C GLN A 71 -6.88 11.18 -17.70
N ARG A 72 -7.67 10.69 -16.76
CA ARG A 72 -7.64 11.13 -15.36
C ARG A 72 -6.81 10.18 -14.52
N LEU A 73 -6.51 10.64 -13.31
CA LEU A 73 -5.86 9.78 -12.33
C LEU A 73 -6.74 8.57 -12.05
N SER A 74 -6.24 7.40 -12.36
CA SER A 74 -6.89 6.12 -12.07
C SER A 74 -5.97 5.23 -11.26
N PRO A 75 -6.50 4.42 -10.33
CA PRO A 75 -5.68 3.45 -9.62
C PRO A 75 -5.03 2.49 -10.61
N GLN A 76 -3.72 2.52 -10.68
CA GLN A 76 -2.96 1.60 -11.52
C GLN A 76 -2.74 0.31 -10.74
N TRP A 77 -3.32 -0.77 -11.22
CA TRP A 77 -3.13 -2.11 -10.62
C TRP A 77 -1.86 -2.79 -11.12
N TRP A 78 -1.29 -2.26 -12.18
CA TRP A 78 -0.17 -2.80 -12.93
C TRP A 78 1.14 -2.15 -12.49
N GLY A 79 2.20 -2.95 -12.52
CA GLY A 79 3.53 -2.49 -12.16
C GLY A 79 3.89 -2.73 -10.70
N ILE A 80 5.20 -2.81 -10.44
CA ILE A 80 5.77 -3.16 -9.13
C ILE A 80 5.34 -2.17 -8.04
N LEU A 81 5.36 -0.87 -8.33
CA LEU A 81 5.00 0.17 -7.35
C LEU A 81 3.51 0.14 -7.00
N GLY A 82 2.65 -0.15 -7.96
CA GLY A 82 1.21 -0.32 -7.72
C GLY A 82 0.95 -1.53 -6.80
N LEU A 83 1.57 -2.66 -7.10
CA LEU A 83 1.47 -3.89 -6.28
C LEU A 83 1.94 -3.67 -4.84
N ILE A 84 3.07 -2.97 -4.66
CA ILE A 84 3.59 -2.63 -3.32
C ILE A 84 2.60 -1.72 -2.58
N GLY A 85 2.08 -0.68 -3.25
CA GLY A 85 1.12 0.26 -2.64
C GLY A 85 -0.16 -0.44 -2.19
N TRP A 86 -0.73 -1.31 -3.02
CA TRP A 86 -1.92 -2.10 -2.67
C TRP A 86 -1.64 -3.11 -1.56
N ALA A 87 -0.52 -3.82 -1.63
CA ALA A 87 -0.12 -4.75 -0.59
C ALA A 87 0.00 -4.06 0.78
N TYR A 88 0.61 -2.87 0.80
CA TYR A 88 0.71 -2.07 2.01
C TYR A 88 -0.66 -1.63 2.52
N LEU A 89 -1.54 -1.13 1.65
CA LEU A 89 -2.90 -0.72 2.02
C LEU A 89 -3.69 -1.88 2.63
N PHE A 90 -3.74 -3.03 1.94
CA PHE A 90 -4.45 -4.21 2.45
C PHE A 90 -3.88 -4.70 3.77
N SER A 91 -2.55 -4.71 3.91
CA SER A 91 -1.90 -5.10 5.16
C SER A 91 -2.21 -4.14 6.30
N CYS A 92 -2.27 -2.83 6.06
CA CYS A 92 -2.69 -1.83 7.04
C CYS A 92 -4.15 -2.06 7.48
N ILE A 93 -5.06 -2.31 6.54
CA ILE A 93 -6.47 -2.60 6.84
C ILE A 93 -6.58 -3.86 7.69
N ILE A 94 -5.93 -4.96 7.27
CA ILE A 94 -5.92 -6.23 8.02
C ILE A 94 -5.37 -6.00 9.43
N TYR A 95 -4.23 -5.31 9.56
CA TYR A 95 -3.62 -5.02 10.86
C TYR A 95 -4.57 -4.25 11.79
N GLN A 96 -5.26 -3.23 11.29
CA GLN A 96 -6.23 -2.45 12.06
C GLN A 96 -7.43 -3.30 12.50
N LEU A 97 -7.97 -4.14 11.62
CA LEU A 97 -9.09 -5.02 11.92
C LEU A 97 -8.73 -6.06 12.99
N VAL A 98 -7.53 -6.63 12.86
CA VAL A 98 -7.02 -7.69 13.73
C VAL A 98 -6.44 -7.13 15.03
N LYS A 99 -6.24 -5.81 15.12
CA LYS A 99 -5.66 -5.10 16.28
C LYS A 99 -4.31 -5.69 16.73
N GLY A 100 -3.46 -6.06 15.78
CA GLY A 100 -2.12 -6.61 16.04
C GLY A 100 -2.09 -7.99 16.71
N ARG A 101 -3.19 -8.74 16.74
CA ARG A 101 -3.22 -10.10 17.31
C ARG A 101 -2.43 -11.05 16.42
N LEU A 102 -1.30 -11.56 16.92
CA LEU A 102 -0.36 -12.38 16.19
C LEU A 102 -1.01 -13.58 15.48
N VAL A 103 -1.87 -14.34 16.20
CA VAL A 103 -2.54 -15.52 15.64
C VAL A 103 -3.42 -15.17 14.44
N LEU A 104 -4.14 -14.06 14.51
CA LEU A 104 -5.00 -13.62 13.42
C LEU A 104 -4.19 -13.09 12.23
N LEU A 105 -3.03 -12.47 12.48
CA LEU A 105 -2.09 -12.07 11.41
C LEU A 105 -1.53 -13.30 10.69
N LEU A 106 -1.13 -14.33 11.44
CA LEU A 106 -0.67 -15.59 10.85
C LEU A 106 -1.76 -16.29 10.03
N LEU A 107 -3.00 -16.30 10.52
CA LEU A 107 -4.15 -16.81 9.75
C LEU A 107 -4.38 -16.00 8.47
N ALA A 108 -4.25 -14.67 8.53
CA ALA A 108 -4.36 -13.83 7.34
C ALA A 108 -3.27 -14.14 6.31
N ILE A 109 -2.02 -14.38 6.75
CA ILE A 109 -0.91 -14.78 5.87
C ILE A 109 -1.25 -16.12 5.19
N VAL A 110 -1.64 -17.13 5.98
CA VAL A 110 -2.02 -18.44 5.45
C VAL A 110 -3.16 -18.33 4.44
N THR A 111 -4.17 -17.52 4.74
CA THR A 111 -5.30 -17.27 3.82
C THR A 111 -4.84 -16.61 2.52
N CYS A 112 -3.95 -15.62 2.57
CA CYS A 112 -3.39 -14.97 1.38
C CYS A 112 -2.58 -15.96 0.53
N ILE A 113 -1.74 -16.80 1.15
CA ILE A 113 -0.94 -17.83 0.45
C ILE A 113 -1.86 -18.88 -0.15
N ALA A 114 -2.84 -19.37 0.61
CA ALA A 114 -3.81 -20.35 0.11
C ALA A 114 -4.60 -19.79 -1.08
N TRP A 115 -5.06 -18.56 -1.01
CA TRP A 115 -5.72 -17.92 -2.15
C TRP A 115 -4.82 -17.90 -3.37
N TYR A 116 -3.57 -17.44 -3.23
CA TYR A 116 -2.63 -17.39 -4.34
C TYR A 116 -2.37 -18.77 -4.96
N THR A 117 -2.14 -19.81 -4.14
CA THR A 117 -1.89 -21.17 -4.61
C THR A 117 -3.10 -21.81 -5.24
N ILE A 118 -4.27 -21.70 -4.64
CA ILE A 118 -5.52 -22.28 -5.16
C ILE A 118 -5.90 -21.61 -6.48
N SER A 119 -5.77 -20.29 -6.57
CA SER A 119 -6.11 -19.53 -7.80
C SER A 119 -5.24 -19.89 -8.99
N ARG A 120 -4.05 -20.46 -8.78
CA ARG A 120 -3.16 -20.94 -9.86
C ARG A 120 -3.28 -22.43 -10.15
N SER A 121 -4.08 -23.15 -9.40
CA SER A 121 -4.32 -24.57 -9.59
C SER A 121 -5.12 -24.84 -10.86
N ASP A 122 -4.71 -25.84 -11.63
CA ASP A 122 -5.41 -26.26 -12.85
C ASP A 122 -6.83 -26.79 -12.60
N ALA A 123 -7.11 -27.25 -11.38
CA ALA A 123 -8.41 -27.78 -10.98
C ALA A 123 -9.56 -26.76 -11.06
N MET A 124 -9.23 -25.47 -11.11
CA MET A 124 -10.20 -24.37 -11.11
C MET A 124 -10.36 -23.70 -12.47
N LYS A 125 -9.68 -24.16 -13.52
CA LYS A 125 -9.80 -23.63 -14.86
C LYS A 125 -11.18 -23.93 -15.41
N GLY A 126 -11.93 -22.88 -15.74
CA GLY A 126 -13.27 -23.01 -16.38
C GLY A 126 -14.40 -22.30 -15.65
N ILE A 127 -14.20 -21.84 -14.43
CA ILE A 127 -15.21 -21.10 -13.68
C ILE A 127 -14.88 -19.61 -13.75
N ALA A 128 -15.75 -18.78 -14.35
CA ALA A 128 -15.50 -17.35 -14.59
C ALA A 128 -15.13 -16.55 -13.31
N ILE A 129 -15.76 -16.89 -12.19
CA ILE A 129 -15.48 -16.26 -10.89
C ILE A 129 -14.04 -16.53 -10.41
N TRP A 130 -13.52 -17.75 -10.69
CA TRP A 130 -12.15 -18.12 -10.33
C TRP A 130 -11.12 -17.46 -11.22
N GLN A 131 -11.40 -17.28 -12.50
CA GLN A 131 -10.54 -16.53 -13.42
C GLN A 131 -10.38 -15.08 -12.93
N TRP A 132 -11.49 -14.43 -12.56
CA TRP A 132 -11.45 -13.08 -11.99
C TRP A 132 -10.66 -13.00 -10.67
N MET A 133 -10.77 -14.01 -9.80
CA MET A 133 -10.00 -14.10 -8.57
C MET A 133 -8.52 -14.42 -8.84
N ALA A 134 -8.23 -15.25 -9.85
CA ALA A 134 -6.86 -15.62 -10.21
C ALA A 134 -6.07 -14.43 -10.77
N GLU A 135 -6.68 -13.59 -11.59
CA GLU A 135 -6.04 -12.37 -12.10
C GLU A 135 -5.58 -11.42 -10.98
N ARG A 136 -6.27 -11.45 -9.83
CA ARG A 136 -5.97 -10.61 -8.66
C ARG A 136 -5.15 -11.30 -7.57
N SER A 137 -4.83 -12.58 -7.74
CA SER A 137 -4.09 -13.37 -6.75
C SER A 137 -2.69 -12.83 -6.45
N GLY A 138 -2.08 -12.10 -7.39
CA GLY A 138 -0.81 -11.41 -7.18
C GLY A 138 -0.83 -10.43 -6.00
N HIS A 139 -1.96 -9.76 -5.77
CA HIS A 139 -2.10 -8.86 -4.61
C HIS A 139 -2.06 -9.62 -3.28
N ALA A 140 -2.64 -10.82 -3.23
CA ALA A 140 -2.59 -11.66 -2.03
C ALA A 140 -1.16 -12.09 -1.69
N ALA A 141 -0.37 -12.49 -2.71
CA ALA A 141 1.03 -12.85 -2.52
C ALA A 141 1.85 -11.67 -1.96
N HIS A 142 1.74 -10.47 -2.55
CA HIS A 142 2.45 -9.29 -2.06
C HIS A 142 1.97 -8.85 -0.67
N THR A 143 0.66 -8.95 -0.39
CA THR A 143 0.10 -8.67 0.93
C THR A 143 0.66 -9.62 1.98
N SER A 144 0.82 -10.91 1.68
CA SER A 144 1.40 -11.88 2.61
C SER A 144 2.84 -11.53 2.97
N ILE A 145 3.66 -11.06 2.02
CA ILE A 145 5.03 -10.61 2.28
C ILE A 145 5.06 -9.42 3.26
N VAL A 146 4.19 -8.43 3.06
CA VAL A 146 4.10 -7.26 3.96
C VAL A 146 3.62 -7.69 5.35
N LEU A 147 2.62 -8.57 5.44
CA LEU A 147 2.15 -9.11 6.71
C LEU A 147 3.23 -9.91 7.45
N CYS A 148 4.06 -10.69 6.73
CA CYS A 148 5.23 -11.34 7.31
C CYS A 148 6.20 -10.32 7.94
N GLY A 149 6.47 -9.22 7.25
CA GLY A 149 7.28 -8.13 7.80
C GLY A 149 6.68 -7.52 9.06
N ILE A 150 5.35 -7.32 9.12
CA ILE A 150 4.65 -6.85 10.32
C ILE A 150 4.79 -7.85 11.47
N VAL A 151 4.57 -9.14 11.20
CA VAL A 151 4.72 -10.21 12.21
C VAL A 151 6.14 -10.25 12.75
N LEU A 152 7.15 -10.19 11.88
CA LEU A 152 8.55 -10.10 12.30
C LEU A 152 8.81 -8.88 13.18
N SER A 153 8.31 -7.73 12.78
CA SER A 153 8.47 -6.49 13.56
C SER A 153 7.84 -6.63 14.96
N LEU A 154 6.65 -7.20 15.08
CA LEU A 154 6.02 -7.46 16.36
C LEU A 154 6.80 -8.45 17.23
N LEU A 155 7.36 -9.49 16.61
CA LEU A 155 8.14 -10.51 17.32
C LEU A 155 9.47 -9.98 17.85
N PHE A 156 10.14 -9.09 17.11
CA PHE A 156 11.48 -8.62 17.48
C PHE A 156 11.46 -7.32 18.29
N PHE A 157 10.43 -6.49 18.15
CA PHE A 157 10.41 -5.14 18.73
C PHE A 157 9.27 -4.92 19.74
N ASP A 158 8.23 -5.78 19.78
CA ASP A 158 7.16 -5.65 20.77
C ASP A 158 7.50 -6.46 22.03
N GLU A 159 7.86 -5.75 23.11
CA GLU A 159 8.19 -6.36 24.40
C GLU A 159 7.02 -7.15 25.00
N GLY A 160 5.78 -6.80 24.71
CA GLY A 160 4.59 -7.50 25.18
C GLY A 160 4.43 -8.89 24.56
N VAL A 161 4.82 -9.04 23.30
CA VAL A 161 4.83 -10.31 22.58
C VAL A 161 6.05 -11.13 22.99
N ILE A 162 7.21 -10.50 23.15
CA ILE A 162 8.46 -11.17 23.53
C ILE A 162 8.36 -11.84 24.92
N LYS A 163 7.72 -11.19 25.89
CA LYS A 163 7.58 -11.73 27.25
C LYS A 163 6.65 -12.95 27.35
N LYS A 164 5.66 -13.06 26.45
CA LYS A 164 4.70 -14.17 26.47
C LYS A 164 5.22 -15.47 25.84
N ILE A 165 6.26 -15.41 25.06
CA ILE A 165 6.65 -16.53 24.24
C ILE A 165 8.18 -16.62 24.21
N ASN A 166 8.73 -17.72 24.76
CA ASN A 166 10.13 -18.09 24.54
C ASN A 166 10.35 -18.54 23.08
N LEU A 167 9.72 -17.80 22.17
CA LEU A 167 9.49 -18.14 20.77
C LEU A 167 10.60 -17.65 19.84
N ARG A 168 11.60 -16.92 20.37
CA ARG A 168 12.75 -16.48 19.56
C ARG A 168 13.41 -17.63 18.80
N PHE A 169 13.48 -18.82 19.41
CA PHE A 169 14.07 -20.00 18.80
C PHE A 169 13.14 -20.72 17.81
N VAL A 170 11.83 -20.72 18.06
CA VAL A 170 10.85 -21.34 17.16
C VAL A 170 10.73 -20.53 15.87
N TYR A 171 10.75 -19.20 15.97
CA TYR A 171 10.64 -18.35 14.78
C TYR A 171 11.96 -18.18 14.03
N ALA A 172 13.10 -18.18 14.69
CA ALA A 172 14.38 -18.27 14.00
C ALA A 172 14.48 -19.56 13.15
N GLY A 173 13.93 -20.67 13.64
CA GLY A 173 13.84 -21.92 12.88
C GLY A 173 12.91 -21.86 11.67
N LEU A 174 11.78 -21.15 11.77
CA LEU A 174 10.82 -20.98 10.65
C LEU A 174 11.36 -20.10 9.51
N PHE A 175 12.32 -19.23 9.77
CA PHE A 175 12.97 -18.38 8.77
C PHE A 175 14.32 -18.94 8.29
N ALA A 176 14.80 -20.03 8.84
CA ALA A 176 16.03 -20.71 8.42
C ALA A 176 15.79 -21.83 7.39
N VAL A 177 14.54 -22.08 7.04
CA VAL A 177 14.09 -23.04 6.00
C VAL A 177 13.57 -22.24 4.80
#